data_16bd2add58dc250e315004599b320fee
#
_entry.id   16bd2add58dc250e315004599b320fee
#
_cell.length_a   1.000
_cell.length_b   1.000
_cell.length_c   1.000
_cell.angle_alpha   90.00
_cell.angle_beta   90.00
_cell.angle_gamma   90.00
#
_symmetry.space_group_name_H-M   'P 1'
#
loop_
_entity.id
_entity.type
_entity.pdbx_description
1 polymer ?
#
loop_
_entity_poly.entity_id
_entity_poly.type
_entity_poly.pdbx_seq_one_letter_code
_entity_poly.pdbx_strand_id
1 'polypeptide(L)'
;MASIFELGDIPSGLLPNQLGLAEPTATATLTAAQSYNTIIRGVPTAAATYTTATAAAIVAAIGGDCAIGTTFELIVLNASAGAYTITVAGGSGVTVSGVATVAQNASKRFIGRVTAVASGSEAITLYGLGSIASAVA
;
A
#
# COMPACT_ATOMS: atom_id res chain seq x y z
N MET A 1 34.14 5.99 -20.48
CA MET A 1 33.58 5.50 -19.33
C MET A 1 32.18 5.01 -19.62
N ALA A 2 31.93 3.99 -19.03
CA ALA A 2 30.60 3.48 -19.18
C ALA A 2 29.61 4.54 -18.77
N SER A 3 28.52 4.50 -19.39
CA SER A 3 27.45 5.33 -18.98
C SER A 3 27.14 5.05 -17.52
N ILE A 4 27.02 6.07 -16.75
CA ILE A 4 26.60 5.93 -15.39
C ILE A 4 25.22 5.39 -15.30
N PHE A 5 24.45 5.50 -16.36
CA PHE A 5 23.06 5.13 -16.35
C PHE A 5 22.77 3.97 -17.27
N GLU A 6 23.67 3.01 -17.29
CA GLU A 6 23.26 1.76 -17.90
C GLU A 6 22.08 1.23 -17.12
N LEU A 7 21.15 0.63 -17.82
CA LEU A 7 19.91 0.22 -17.23
C LEU A 7 20.12 -0.75 -16.06
N GLY A 8 21.13 -1.59 -16.15
CA GLY A 8 21.45 -2.52 -15.10
C GLY A 8 22.00 -1.87 -13.83
N ASP A 9 22.42 -0.62 -13.92
CA ASP A 9 23.00 0.07 -12.78
C ASP A 9 21.99 0.89 -12.00
N ILE A 10 20.77 0.97 -12.47
CA ILE A 10 19.73 1.74 -11.79
C ILE A 10 19.14 0.89 -10.69
N PRO A 11 19.21 1.33 -9.43
CA PRO A 11 18.55 0.60 -8.35
C PRO A 11 17.06 0.46 -8.64
N SER A 12 16.48 -0.69 -8.34
CA SER A 12 15.10 -0.95 -8.70
C SER A 12 14.13 0.06 -8.09
N GLY A 13 14.43 0.61 -6.93
CA GLY A 13 13.58 1.62 -6.32
C GLY A 13 13.53 2.94 -7.05
N LEU A 14 14.44 3.17 -7.99
CA LEU A 14 14.47 4.41 -8.76
C LEU A 14 13.83 4.29 -10.13
N LEU A 15 13.44 3.10 -10.55
CA LEU A 15 12.77 2.93 -11.83
C LEU A 15 11.33 3.48 -11.71
N PRO A 16 10.91 4.31 -12.66
CA PRO A 16 9.56 4.85 -12.61
C PRO A 16 8.51 3.78 -12.87
N ASN A 17 7.34 3.97 -12.32
CA ASN A 17 6.17 3.14 -12.58
C ASN A 17 6.35 1.68 -12.21
N GLN A 18 7.19 1.42 -11.24
CA GLN A 18 7.45 0.06 -10.79
C GLN A 18 6.57 -0.24 -9.58
N LEU A 19 5.57 -1.08 -9.78
CA LEU A 19 4.68 -1.52 -8.72
C LEU A 19 4.77 -3.02 -8.57
N GLY A 20 4.71 -3.50 -7.35
CA GLY A 20 4.57 -4.92 -7.06
C GLY A 20 3.14 -5.38 -7.26
N LEU A 21 2.94 -6.69 -7.20
CA LEU A 21 1.61 -7.30 -7.28
C LEU A 21 1.51 -8.38 -6.22
N ALA A 22 0.41 -8.38 -5.47
CA ALA A 22 0.06 -9.44 -4.54
C ALA A 22 -1.40 -9.80 -4.73
N GLU A 23 -1.73 -11.09 -4.57
CA GLU A 23 -3.08 -11.58 -4.84
C GLU A 23 -3.58 -12.45 -3.70
N PRO A 24 -3.83 -11.86 -2.52
CA PRO A 24 -4.35 -12.64 -1.39
C PRO A 24 -5.78 -13.10 -1.65
N THR A 25 -6.09 -14.30 -1.16
CA THR A 25 -7.41 -14.89 -1.32
C THR A 25 -8.21 -14.94 -0.01
N ALA A 26 -7.64 -14.44 1.07
CA ALA A 26 -8.28 -14.42 2.38
C ALA A 26 -7.68 -13.26 3.19
N THR A 27 -8.22 -13.01 4.37
CA THR A 27 -7.65 -12.06 5.31
C THR A 27 -6.16 -12.35 5.49
N ALA A 28 -5.35 -11.31 5.40
CA ALA A 28 -3.90 -11.46 5.42
C ALA A 28 -3.22 -10.24 6.02
N THR A 29 -2.03 -10.45 6.54
CA THR A 29 -1.13 -9.37 6.88
C THR A 29 -0.11 -9.24 5.76
N LEU A 30 -0.04 -8.05 5.19
CA LEU A 30 0.87 -7.78 4.08
C LEU A 30 2.31 -7.71 4.59
N THR A 31 3.24 -8.17 3.80
CA THR A 31 4.66 -7.96 4.11
C THR A 31 5.02 -6.49 3.93
N ALA A 32 6.19 -6.09 4.40
CA ALA A 32 6.65 -4.72 4.19
C ALA A 32 6.70 -4.37 2.70
N ALA A 33 7.23 -5.27 1.87
CA ALA A 33 7.31 -5.05 0.43
C ALA A 33 5.93 -4.95 -0.22
N GLN A 34 4.93 -5.63 0.32
CA GLN A 34 3.56 -5.57 -0.19
C GLN A 34 2.78 -4.37 0.33
N SER A 35 3.32 -3.63 1.28
CA SER A 35 2.62 -2.54 1.96
C SER A 35 2.87 -1.18 1.30
N TYR A 36 3.76 -1.10 0.33
CA TYR A 36 4.01 0.14 -0.39
C TYR A 36 4.33 -0.17 -1.86
N ASN A 37 3.98 0.74 -2.72
CA ASN A 37 4.23 0.63 -4.17
C ASN A 37 3.81 -0.72 -4.73
N THR A 38 2.61 -1.16 -4.37
CA THR A 38 2.10 -2.48 -4.73
C THR A 38 0.63 -2.39 -5.12
N ILE A 39 0.24 -3.21 -6.06
CA ILE A 39 -1.17 -3.46 -6.37
C ILE A 39 -1.56 -4.73 -5.62
N ILE A 40 -2.56 -4.61 -4.76
CA ILE A 40 -3.14 -5.74 -4.05
C ILE A 40 -4.43 -6.10 -4.80
N ARG A 41 -4.38 -7.16 -5.58
CA ARG A 41 -5.55 -7.67 -6.26
C ARG A 41 -6.13 -8.79 -5.42
N GLY A 42 -7.08 -8.44 -4.56
CA GLY A 42 -7.69 -9.41 -3.67
C GLY A 42 -8.77 -10.22 -4.37
N VAL A 43 -8.78 -11.53 -4.11
CA VAL A 43 -9.80 -12.44 -4.63
C VAL A 43 -10.36 -13.23 -3.45
N PRO A 44 -10.95 -12.55 -2.46
CA PRO A 44 -11.42 -13.26 -1.27
C PRO A 44 -12.70 -14.02 -1.55
N THR A 45 -12.91 -15.07 -0.76
CA THR A 45 -14.14 -15.87 -0.81
C THR A 45 -15.08 -15.55 0.35
N ALA A 46 -14.75 -14.54 1.14
CA ALA A 46 -15.53 -13.99 2.23
C ALA A 46 -15.03 -12.57 2.47
N ALA A 47 -15.72 -11.81 3.31
CA ALA A 47 -15.20 -10.50 3.70
C ALA A 47 -13.80 -10.66 4.27
N ALA A 48 -12.87 -9.81 3.86
CA ALA A 48 -11.46 -9.96 4.21
C ALA A 48 -10.89 -8.63 4.70
N THR A 49 -9.89 -8.73 5.55
CA THR A 49 -9.12 -7.57 6.02
C THR A 49 -7.65 -7.77 5.61
N TYR A 50 -7.09 -6.79 4.96
CA TYR A 50 -5.67 -6.77 4.63
C TYR A 50 -5.00 -5.73 5.52
N THR A 51 -4.14 -6.21 6.41
CA THR A 51 -3.43 -5.37 7.36
C THR A 51 -2.03 -5.11 6.84
N THR A 52 -1.61 -3.85 6.80
CA THR A 52 -0.25 -3.53 6.36
C THR A 52 0.78 -4.07 7.33
N ALA A 53 2.03 -4.11 6.91
CA ALA A 53 3.13 -4.30 7.84
C ALA A 53 3.18 -3.12 8.81
N THR A 54 4.03 -3.23 9.84
CA THR A 54 4.21 -2.13 10.79
C THR A 54 4.89 -0.94 10.11
N ALA A 55 4.71 0.24 10.64
CA ALA A 55 5.39 1.42 10.13
C ALA A 55 6.92 1.25 10.18
N ALA A 56 7.43 0.65 11.25
CA ALA A 56 8.87 0.37 11.35
C ALA A 56 9.36 -0.51 10.21
N ALA A 57 8.63 -1.57 9.89
CA ALA A 57 9.01 -2.46 8.81
C ALA A 57 8.94 -1.78 7.45
N ILE A 58 7.94 -0.95 7.22
CA ILE A 58 7.79 -0.22 5.96
C ILE A 58 8.91 0.80 5.81
N VAL A 59 9.20 1.58 6.85
CA VAL A 59 10.27 2.57 6.81
C VAL A 59 11.61 1.88 6.54
N ALA A 60 11.87 0.74 7.18
CA ALA A 60 13.10 -0.02 6.95
C ALA A 60 13.17 -0.53 5.51
N ALA A 61 12.05 -0.98 4.95
CA ALA A 61 12.02 -1.49 3.58
C ALA A 61 12.22 -0.39 2.55
N ILE A 62 11.67 0.81 2.78
CA ILE A 62 11.90 1.95 1.91
C ILE A 62 13.37 2.34 1.92
N GLY A 63 14.01 2.26 3.07
CA GLY A 63 15.46 2.39 3.15
C GLY A 63 15.91 3.72 3.70
N GLY A 64 17.23 3.95 3.59
CA GLY A 64 17.89 5.08 4.24
C GLY A 64 17.46 6.46 3.77
N ASP A 65 16.82 6.56 2.62
CA ASP A 65 16.32 7.85 2.12
C ASP A 65 14.92 8.16 2.63
N CYS A 66 14.32 7.26 3.38
CA CYS A 66 13.00 7.50 3.94
C CYS A 66 13.08 8.62 4.98
N ALA A 67 12.23 9.60 4.83
CA ALA A 67 12.18 10.76 5.71
C ALA A 67 10.75 11.14 5.97
N ILE A 68 10.54 12.04 6.90
CA ILE A 68 9.20 12.62 7.11
C ILE A 68 8.77 13.27 5.81
N GLY A 69 7.57 12.96 5.37
CA GLY A 69 7.05 13.46 4.10
C GLY A 69 7.25 12.52 2.92
N THR A 70 8.03 11.45 3.06
CA THR A 70 8.12 10.43 2.02
C THR A 70 6.74 9.83 1.77
N THR A 71 6.38 9.71 0.49
CA THR A 71 5.07 9.17 0.11
C THR A 71 5.24 7.92 -0.74
N PHE A 72 4.21 7.10 -0.73
CA PHE A 72 4.15 5.90 -1.55
C PHE A 72 2.69 5.59 -1.88
N GLU A 73 2.49 4.64 -2.75
CA GLU A 73 1.18 4.30 -3.25
C GLU A 73 0.85 2.85 -2.94
N LEU A 74 -0.40 2.60 -2.59
CA LEU A 74 -0.91 1.25 -2.43
C LEU A 74 -2.27 1.21 -3.10
N ILE A 75 -2.43 0.34 -4.09
CA ILE A 75 -3.68 0.21 -4.82
C ILE A 75 -4.31 -1.11 -4.42
N VAL A 76 -5.57 -1.08 -4.02
CA VAL A 76 -6.31 -2.29 -3.65
C VAL A 76 -7.45 -2.46 -4.63
N LEU A 77 -7.44 -3.58 -5.34
CA LEU A 77 -8.47 -3.97 -6.29
C LEU A 77 -9.21 -5.18 -5.74
N ASN A 78 -10.51 -5.06 -5.62
CA ASN A 78 -11.33 -6.17 -5.14
C ASN A 78 -11.92 -6.93 -6.33
N ALA A 79 -11.32 -8.06 -6.65
CA ALA A 79 -11.73 -8.91 -7.74
C ALA A 79 -12.48 -10.15 -7.26
N SER A 80 -13.14 -10.07 -6.12
CA SER A 80 -13.91 -11.21 -5.59
C SER A 80 -15.05 -11.59 -6.51
N ALA A 81 -15.36 -12.88 -6.54
CA ALA A 81 -16.48 -13.38 -7.33
C ALA A 81 -17.83 -13.13 -6.67
N GLY A 82 -17.84 -12.87 -5.38
CA GLY A 82 -19.06 -12.57 -4.63
C GLY A 82 -19.01 -11.16 -4.04
N ALA A 83 -20.10 -10.75 -3.42
CA ALA A 83 -20.22 -9.40 -2.85
C ALA A 83 -19.47 -9.31 -1.52
N TYR A 84 -18.17 -9.56 -1.56
CA TYR A 84 -17.32 -9.53 -0.38
C TYR A 84 -16.53 -8.22 -0.34
N THR A 85 -16.50 -7.61 0.83
CA THR A 85 -15.78 -6.35 1.02
C THR A 85 -14.38 -6.63 1.52
N ILE A 86 -13.42 -5.89 0.99
CA ILE A 86 -12.06 -5.86 1.51
C ILE A 86 -11.93 -4.63 2.39
N THR A 87 -11.40 -4.81 3.59
CA THR A 87 -11.07 -3.69 4.48
C THR A 87 -9.56 -3.61 4.60
N VAL A 88 -9.02 -2.41 4.43
CA VAL A 88 -7.59 -2.17 4.61
C VAL A 88 -7.37 -1.64 6.02
N ALA A 89 -6.50 -2.29 6.76
CA ALA A 89 -6.16 -1.90 8.13
C ALA A 89 -4.67 -1.60 8.23
N GLY A 90 -4.30 -0.73 9.15
CA GLY A 90 -2.92 -0.40 9.41
C GLY A 90 -2.30 -1.32 10.45
N GLY A 91 -1.08 -1.77 10.22
CA GLY A 91 -0.26 -2.40 11.24
C GLY A 91 0.17 -1.38 12.28
N SER A 92 0.94 -1.83 13.27
CA SER A 92 1.40 -0.92 14.33
C SER A 92 2.12 0.29 13.75
N GLY A 93 1.73 1.48 14.16
CA GLY A 93 2.29 2.73 13.67
C GLY A 93 1.69 3.24 12.37
N VAL A 94 0.82 2.46 11.72
CA VAL A 94 0.16 2.87 10.48
C VAL A 94 -1.29 3.23 10.80
N THR A 95 -1.68 4.45 10.47
CA THR A 95 -3.05 4.92 10.64
C THR A 95 -3.71 5.04 9.27
N VAL A 96 -4.88 4.46 9.12
CA VAL A 96 -5.66 4.60 7.89
C VAL A 96 -6.66 5.74 8.07
N SER A 97 -6.61 6.69 7.15
CA SER A 97 -7.49 7.85 7.15
C SER A 97 -8.40 7.79 5.93
N GLY A 98 -9.65 8.11 6.12
CA GLY A 98 -10.65 8.04 5.06
C GLY A 98 -11.32 6.68 5.01
N VAL A 99 -11.99 6.40 3.91
CA VAL A 99 -12.72 5.14 3.76
C VAL A 99 -11.75 4.02 3.44
N ALA A 100 -11.75 3.01 4.29
CA ALA A 100 -10.82 1.90 4.20
C ALA A 100 -11.38 0.67 3.48
N THR A 101 -12.64 0.71 3.07
CA THR A 101 -13.28 -0.47 2.47
C THR A 101 -13.32 -0.37 0.95
N VAL A 102 -13.21 -1.53 0.31
CA VAL A 102 -13.25 -1.67 -1.14
C VAL A 102 -14.31 -2.70 -1.47
N ALA A 103 -15.39 -2.27 -2.11
CA ALA A 103 -16.48 -3.14 -2.49
C ALA A 103 -16.08 -4.05 -3.66
N GLN A 104 -16.86 -5.10 -3.88
CA GLN A 104 -16.67 -5.98 -5.03
C GLN A 104 -16.60 -5.17 -6.33
N ASN A 105 -15.67 -5.55 -7.20
CA ASN A 105 -15.46 -4.92 -8.51
C ASN A 105 -15.06 -3.44 -8.43
N ALA A 106 -14.56 -3.02 -7.29
CA ALA A 106 -14.07 -1.66 -7.11
C ALA A 106 -12.58 -1.68 -6.81
N SER A 107 -11.98 -0.53 -6.92
CA SER A 107 -10.59 -0.34 -6.52
C SER A 107 -10.46 0.94 -5.72
N LYS A 108 -9.40 1.00 -4.91
CA LYS A 108 -9.12 2.19 -4.14
C LYS A 108 -7.62 2.40 -4.11
N ARG A 109 -7.24 3.64 -4.28
CA ARG A 109 -5.85 4.06 -4.21
C ARG A 109 -5.61 4.65 -2.83
N PHE A 110 -4.56 4.19 -2.19
CA PHE A 110 -4.11 4.74 -0.92
C PHE A 110 -2.77 5.42 -1.13
N ILE A 111 -2.63 6.59 -0.55
CA ILE A 111 -1.34 7.28 -0.50
C ILE A 111 -0.85 7.21 0.93
N GLY A 112 0.31 6.61 1.12
CA GLY A 112 0.98 6.61 2.41
C GLY A 112 1.90 7.80 2.51
N ARG A 113 1.93 8.42 3.70
CA ARG A 113 2.87 9.49 4.00
C ARG A 113 3.54 9.20 5.32
N VAL A 114 4.86 9.18 5.30
CA VAL A 114 5.64 8.94 6.50
C VAL A 114 5.61 10.20 7.37
N THR A 115 5.21 10.04 8.62
CA THR A 115 5.10 11.16 9.55
C THR A 115 6.15 11.12 10.65
N ALA A 116 6.81 9.99 10.87
CA ALA A 116 7.91 9.88 11.81
C ALA A 116 8.82 8.74 11.38
N VAL A 117 10.12 8.91 11.56
CA VAL A 117 11.14 7.93 11.18
C VAL A 117 12.04 7.52 12.32
N ALA A 118 11.86 8.10 13.51
CA ALA A 118 12.69 7.76 14.66
C ALA A 118 12.50 6.29 15.03
N SER A 119 13.60 5.59 15.29
CA SER A 119 13.57 4.18 15.64
C SER A 119 12.66 3.93 16.83
N GLY A 120 11.73 3.02 16.68
CA GLY A 120 10.74 2.71 17.71
C GLY A 120 9.54 3.63 17.74
N SER A 121 9.52 4.67 16.92
CA SER A 121 8.42 5.64 16.85
C SER A 121 7.99 5.93 15.43
N GLU A 122 8.35 5.07 14.50
CA GLU A 122 7.97 5.25 13.10
C GLU A 122 6.46 5.32 12.96
N ALA A 123 5.99 6.22 12.11
CA ALA A 123 4.58 6.42 11.90
C ALA A 123 4.29 6.75 10.43
N ILE A 124 3.18 6.23 9.96
CA ILE A 124 2.70 6.42 8.60
C ILE A 124 1.20 6.66 8.66
N THR A 125 0.72 7.61 7.86
CA THR A 125 -0.71 7.76 7.62
C THR A 125 -1.00 7.32 6.19
N LEU A 126 -1.99 6.46 6.05
CA LEU A 126 -2.40 5.89 4.77
C LEU A 126 -3.75 6.51 4.42
N TYR A 127 -3.78 7.34 3.39
CA TYR A 127 -4.99 8.06 2.98
C TYR A 127 -5.71 7.29 1.90
N GLY A 128 -6.96 6.91 2.16
CA GLY A 128 -7.79 6.26 1.16
C GLY A 128 -8.44 7.29 0.25
N LEU A 129 -8.11 7.23 -1.04
CA LEU A 129 -8.58 8.18 -2.03
C LEU A 129 -9.57 7.53 -2.99
N GLY A 130 -10.35 8.35 -3.63
CA GLY A 130 -11.12 7.91 -4.79
C GLY A 130 -12.44 7.25 -4.49
N SER A 131 -12.90 7.33 -3.30
CA SER A 131 -14.24 6.89 -3.05
C SER A 131 -15.19 7.99 -3.37
N ILE A 132 -15.86 7.85 -4.45
CA ILE A 132 -16.75 8.85 -4.82
C ILE A 132 -18.10 8.42 -4.44
N ALA A 133 -18.53 9.05 -3.54
CA ALA A 133 -19.84 8.72 -3.29
C ALA A 133 -20.72 9.31 -4.30
N SER A 134 -21.01 9.46 -4.66
CA SER A 134 -21.71 9.94 -5.33
C SER A 134 -22.28 10.04 -5.97
N ALA A 135 -22.22 9.92 -6.01
CA ALA A 135 -22.77 9.89 -6.58
C ALA A 135 -23.62 10.56 -6.93
N VAL A 136 -23.67 10.86 -7.00
CA VAL A 136 -24.31 11.30 -7.16
C VAL A 136 -25.15 11.41 -7.39
N ALA A 137 -25.31 11.37 -7.40
CA ALA A 137 -26.23 11.46 -7.50
C ALA A 137 -26.79 11.85 -7.89
#